data_2e0fd32fd4874198ae2870fa1fda2f29
#
_entry.id   2e0fd32fd4874198ae2870fa1fda2f29
#
_cell.length_a   1.000
_cell.length_b   1.000
_cell.length_c   1.000
_cell.angle_alpha   90.00
_cell.angle_beta   90.00
_cell.angle_gamma   90.00
#
_symmetry.space_group_name_H-M   'P 1'
#
loop_
_entity.id
_entity.type
_entity.pdbx_description
1 polymer ?
#
loop_
_entity_poly.entity_id
_entity_poly.type
_entity_poly.pdbx_seq_one_letter_code
_entity_poly.pdbx_strand_id
1 'polypeptide(L)'
;VAIYTFDAPGLHKELTETPGYQNMMERTKVFVPQGSIIGMMLEIPDKKIVVRSTSLGGLAQHDTFSWQVEDKHFVQLDETNSDSQQVDTTFKEWVETVPDEELQLYFDLFFGIILDAGISSINDLSSFKVIEHIHHLFVQAQSLTPEERETMGRLTQLLIDTRYQAWKNRV
;
A
#
# COMPACT_ATOMS: atom_id res chain seq x y z
N VAL A 1 -8.79 -1.76 26.22
CA VAL A 1 -9.33 -1.19 24.98
C VAL A 1 -8.82 -2.03 23.83
N ALA A 2 -9.70 -2.52 22.95
CA ALA A 2 -9.33 -3.21 21.73
C ALA A 2 -9.04 -2.18 20.62
N ILE A 3 -8.08 -2.50 19.76
CA ILE A 3 -7.69 -1.71 18.58
C ILE A 3 -8.09 -2.52 17.34
N TYR A 4 -8.61 -1.84 16.35
CA TYR A 4 -8.99 -2.43 15.06
C TYR A 4 -8.33 -1.63 13.94
N THR A 5 -7.66 -2.31 13.02
CA THR A 5 -7.11 -1.70 11.82
C THR A 5 -7.75 -2.33 10.59
N PHE A 6 -8.02 -1.52 9.59
CA PHE A 6 -8.70 -1.92 8.36
C PHE A 6 -7.82 -1.52 7.17
N ASP A 7 -7.11 -2.49 6.63
CA ASP A 7 -6.18 -2.36 5.51
C ASP A 7 -5.13 -1.24 5.71
N ALA A 8 -4.72 -1.04 6.97
CA ALA A 8 -3.67 -0.08 7.29
C ALA A 8 -2.31 -0.63 6.85
N PRO A 9 -1.40 0.23 6.34
CA PRO A 9 -0.04 -0.18 6.07
C PRO A 9 0.67 -0.63 7.35
N GLY A 10 1.66 -1.48 7.20
CA GLY A 10 2.53 -1.88 8.30
C GLY A 10 3.48 -0.77 8.74
N LEU A 11 4.47 -1.12 9.54
CA LEU A 11 5.50 -0.21 10.02
C LEU A 11 6.89 -0.71 9.60
N HIS A 12 7.87 0.15 9.69
CA HIS A 12 9.27 -0.26 9.57
C HIS A 12 9.63 -1.32 10.61
N LYS A 13 10.44 -2.29 10.21
CA LYS A 13 10.84 -3.43 11.04
C LYS A 13 11.34 -3.02 12.42
N GLU A 14 12.17 -2.01 12.50
CA GLU A 14 12.71 -1.49 13.76
C GLU A 14 11.61 -1.07 14.75
N LEU A 15 10.51 -0.50 14.27
CA LEU A 15 9.38 -0.13 15.11
C LEU A 15 8.59 -1.35 15.59
N THR A 16 8.47 -2.37 14.73
CA THR A 16 7.72 -3.59 15.09
C THR A 16 8.41 -4.43 16.17
N GLU A 17 9.72 -4.26 16.34
CA GLU A 17 10.51 -4.92 17.37
C GLU A 17 10.44 -4.22 18.74
N THR A 18 9.85 -3.03 18.82
CA THR A 18 9.75 -2.28 20.07
C THR A 18 8.75 -2.91 21.05
N PRO A 19 9.04 -2.90 22.38
CA PRO A 19 8.11 -3.42 23.40
C PRO A 19 6.75 -2.72 23.37
N GLY A 20 6.71 -1.43 23.02
CA GLY A 20 5.47 -0.66 22.91
C GLY A 20 4.56 -1.21 21.80
N TYR A 21 5.14 -1.47 20.62
CA TYR A 21 4.42 -2.07 19.49
C TYR A 21 3.90 -3.47 19.85
N GLN A 22 4.75 -4.34 20.40
CA GLN A 22 4.38 -5.71 20.78
C GLN A 22 3.22 -5.73 21.78
N ASN A 23 3.26 -4.89 22.81
CA ASN A 23 2.17 -4.76 23.78
C ASN A 23 0.86 -4.23 23.15
N MET A 24 0.98 -3.29 22.20
CA MET A 24 -0.18 -2.79 21.45
C MET A 24 -0.80 -3.90 20.61
N MET A 25 0.02 -4.72 19.93
CA MET A 25 -0.44 -5.77 19.04
C MET A 25 -1.21 -6.89 19.73
N GLU A 26 -0.95 -7.16 21.02
CA GLU A 26 -1.75 -8.11 21.81
C GLU A 26 -3.25 -7.75 21.86
N ARG A 27 -3.57 -6.47 21.67
CA ARG A 27 -4.93 -5.91 21.75
C ARG A 27 -5.46 -5.49 20.38
N THR A 28 -4.68 -5.70 19.31
CA THR A 28 -5.00 -5.25 17.97
C THR A 28 -5.56 -6.40 17.13
N LYS A 29 -6.63 -6.10 16.40
CA LYS A 29 -7.16 -6.96 15.33
C LYS A 29 -6.91 -6.27 13.99
N VAL A 30 -6.14 -6.92 13.16
CA VAL A 30 -5.75 -6.42 11.84
C VAL A 30 -6.59 -7.10 10.78
N PHE A 31 -7.36 -6.32 10.02
CA PHE A 31 -8.16 -6.80 8.91
C PHE A 31 -7.55 -6.31 7.60
N VAL A 32 -7.40 -7.22 6.65
CA VAL A 32 -6.91 -6.92 5.30
C VAL A 32 -7.80 -7.60 4.27
N PRO A 33 -8.13 -6.95 3.14
CA PRO A 33 -8.88 -7.62 2.08
C PRO A 33 -7.98 -8.61 1.34
N GLN A 34 -8.59 -9.58 0.68
CA GLN A 34 -7.88 -10.65 -0.03
C GLN A 34 -6.90 -10.17 -1.09
N GLY A 35 -7.16 -9.03 -1.72
CA GLY A 35 -6.31 -8.43 -2.74
C GLY A 35 -5.66 -7.13 -2.26
N SER A 36 -5.37 -7.01 -0.96
CA SER A 36 -4.77 -5.82 -0.39
C SER A 36 -3.48 -5.41 -1.11
N ILE A 37 -3.33 -4.12 -1.32
CA ILE A 37 -2.06 -3.46 -1.69
C ILE A 37 -1.58 -2.64 -0.51
N ILE A 38 -2.43 -1.77 0.01
CA ILE A 38 -2.06 -0.83 1.09
C ILE A 38 -1.69 -1.58 2.36
N GLY A 39 -2.54 -2.52 2.81
CA GLY A 39 -2.29 -3.31 4.02
C GLY A 39 -1.15 -4.31 3.90
N MET A 40 -0.55 -4.45 2.72
CA MET A 40 0.62 -5.32 2.48
C MET A 40 1.93 -4.53 2.35
N MET A 41 1.88 -3.21 2.54
CA MET A 41 3.08 -2.37 2.55
C MET A 41 3.77 -2.46 3.91
N LEU A 42 5.11 -2.57 3.89
CA LEU A 42 5.96 -2.66 5.08
C LEU A 42 5.70 -3.94 5.92
N GLU A 43 6.14 -3.92 7.19
CA GLU A 43 5.96 -5.07 8.08
C GLU A 43 4.55 -5.10 8.67
N ILE A 44 3.81 -6.13 8.34
CA ILE A 44 2.46 -6.38 8.83
C ILE A 44 2.48 -7.58 9.81
N PRO A 45 1.57 -7.62 10.78
CA PRO A 45 1.49 -8.74 11.71
C PRO A 45 1.13 -10.05 11.01
N ASP A 46 1.75 -11.15 11.44
CA ASP A 46 1.41 -12.50 10.99
C ASP A 46 -0.07 -12.83 11.24
N LYS A 47 -0.58 -12.41 12.41
CA LYS A 47 -1.97 -12.61 12.81
C LYS A 47 -2.89 -11.54 12.23
N LYS A 48 -3.09 -11.59 10.92
CA LYS A 48 -4.09 -10.77 10.23
C LYS A 48 -5.34 -11.60 9.91
N ILE A 49 -6.47 -10.93 9.87
CA ILE A 49 -7.76 -11.49 9.45
C ILE A 49 -7.98 -11.08 7.99
N VAL A 50 -7.92 -12.06 7.10
CA VAL A 50 -8.17 -11.81 5.68
C VAL A 50 -9.67 -11.80 5.42
N VAL A 51 -10.17 -10.77 4.75
CA VAL A 51 -11.59 -10.61 4.47
C VAL A 51 -11.88 -10.60 2.96
N ARG A 52 -13.06 -11.09 2.59
CA ARG A 52 -13.49 -11.08 1.20
C ARG A 52 -14.01 -9.70 0.82
N SER A 53 -13.49 -9.15 -0.30
CA SER A 53 -14.03 -7.95 -0.94
C SER A 53 -14.74 -8.30 -2.24
N THR A 54 -15.77 -7.54 -2.59
CA THR A 54 -16.47 -7.62 -3.88
C THR A 54 -15.78 -6.81 -4.97
N SER A 55 -14.90 -5.87 -4.59
CA SER A 55 -14.16 -5.05 -5.53
C SER A 55 -13.08 -5.84 -6.25
N LEU A 56 -12.90 -5.54 -7.53
CA LEU A 56 -11.81 -6.06 -8.36
C LEU A 56 -10.63 -5.07 -8.31
N GLY A 57 -9.43 -5.57 -7.97
CA GLY A 57 -8.22 -4.76 -7.89
C GLY A 57 -7.91 -4.23 -6.48
N GLY A 58 -6.61 -4.24 -6.14
CA GLY A 58 -6.15 -4.06 -4.78
C GLY A 58 -6.45 -2.70 -4.16
N LEU A 59 -6.29 -1.60 -4.92
CA LEU A 59 -6.60 -0.25 -4.40
C LEU A 59 -8.09 -0.06 -4.13
N ALA A 60 -8.97 -0.59 -4.98
CA ALA A 60 -10.42 -0.51 -4.78
C ALA A 60 -10.89 -1.33 -3.57
N GLN A 61 -10.13 -2.35 -3.17
CA GLN A 61 -10.41 -3.15 -1.98
C GLN A 61 -10.07 -2.44 -0.66
N HIS A 62 -9.34 -1.32 -0.72
CA HIS A 62 -9.11 -0.47 0.47
C HIS A 62 -10.40 0.20 0.96
N ASP A 63 -11.41 0.32 0.11
CA ASP A 63 -12.75 0.72 0.52
C ASP A 63 -13.42 -0.41 1.33
N THR A 64 -13.57 -0.21 2.63
CA THR A 64 -14.17 -1.17 3.56
C THR A 64 -15.65 -1.45 3.25
N PHE A 65 -16.36 -0.57 2.55
CA PHE A 65 -17.73 -0.81 2.10
C PHE A 65 -17.83 -1.88 1.01
N SER A 66 -16.72 -2.22 0.36
CA SER A 66 -16.64 -3.35 -0.56
C SER A 66 -16.49 -4.72 0.13
N TRP A 67 -16.29 -4.76 1.45
CA TRP A 67 -16.03 -5.97 2.19
C TRP A 67 -17.32 -6.72 2.51
N GLN A 68 -17.34 -8.01 2.21
CA GLN A 68 -18.53 -8.83 2.40
C GLN A 68 -18.81 -9.08 3.87
N VAL A 69 -20.10 -8.92 4.23
CA VAL A 69 -20.62 -9.18 5.58
C VAL A 69 -21.71 -10.24 5.48
N GLU A 70 -21.59 -11.30 6.26
CA GLU A 70 -22.61 -12.31 6.46
C GLU A 70 -22.84 -12.50 7.97
N ASP A 71 -24.07 -12.59 8.39
CA ASP A 71 -24.46 -12.76 9.81
C ASP A 71 -23.73 -11.78 10.77
N LYS A 72 -23.62 -10.51 10.37
CA LYS A 72 -22.96 -9.42 11.13
C LYS A 72 -21.44 -9.56 11.29
N HIS A 73 -20.80 -10.44 10.52
CA HIS A 73 -19.35 -10.63 10.53
C HIS A 73 -18.77 -10.50 9.13
N PHE A 74 -17.53 -10.07 9.02
CA PHE A 74 -16.83 -10.13 7.75
C PHE A 74 -16.65 -11.57 7.31
N VAL A 75 -16.86 -11.84 6.02
CA VAL A 75 -16.52 -13.13 5.42
C VAL A 75 -15.01 -13.27 5.41
N GLN A 76 -14.49 -14.23 6.18
CA GLN A 76 -13.05 -14.46 6.32
C GLN A 76 -12.54 -15.49 5.32
N LEU A 77 -11.29 -15.34 4.95
CA LEU A 77 -10.53 -16.23 4.08
C LEU A 77 -9.25 -16.66 4.79
N ASP A 78 -8.67 -17.78 4.36
CA ASP A 78 -7.46 -18.32 4.97
C ASP A 78 -6.23 -17.48 4.65
N GLU A 79 -6.15 -16.92 3.43
CA GLU A 79 -5.00 -16.15 2.96
C GLU A 79 -5.38 -15.06 1.94
N THR A 80 -4.47 -14.11 1.74
CA THR A 80 -4.53 -13.14 0.66
C THR A 80 -4.24 -13.80 -0.68
N ASN A 81 -4.72 -13.20 -1.78
CA ASN A 81 -4.45 -13.73 -3.11
C ASN A 81 -2.97 -13.56 -3.51
N SER A 82 -2.58 -14.24 -4.56
CA SER A 82 -1.21 -14.28 -5.04
C SER A 82 -0.64 -12.91 -5.43
N ASP A 83 -1.47 -12.00 -5.93
CA ASP A 83 -1.03 -10.67 -6.30
C ASP A 83 -0.71 -9.81 -5.07
N SER A 84 -1.54 -9.93 -4.03
CA SER A 84 -1.31 -9.28 -2.73
C SER A 84 -0.01 -9.77 -2.07
N GLN A 85 0.24 -11.08 -2.10
CA GLN A 85 1.50 -11.66 -1.59
C GLN A 85 2.73 -11.16 -2.36
N GLN A 86 2.60 -10.95 -3.69
CA GLN A 86 3.68 -10.35 -4.47
C GLN A 86 3.91 -8.88 -4.15
N VAL A 87 2.86 -8.12 -3.85
CA VAL A 87 3.00 -6.73 -3.41
C VAL A 87 3.81 -6.69 -2.13
N ASP A 88 3.48 -7.53 -1.14
CA ASP A 88 4.23 -7.65 0.11
C ASP A 88 5.73 -7.89 -0.13
N THR A 89 6.06 -8.94 -0.87
CA THR A 89 7.46 -9.29 -1.18
C THR A 89 8.16 -8.15 -1.91
N THR A 90 7.52 -7.57 -2.93
CA THR A 90 8.10 -6.50 -3.74
C THR A 90 8.41 -5.26 -2.90
N PHE A 91 7.46 -4.83 -2.06
CA PHE A 91 7.66 -3.64 -1.22
C PHE A 91 8.74 -3.85 -0.17
N LYS A 92 8.80 -5.01 0.47
CA LYS A 92 9.84 -5.33 1.44
C LYS A 92 11.23 -5.30 0.81
N GLU A 93 11.42 -6.00 -0.29
CA GLU A 93 12.70 -6.02 -1.01
C GLU A 93 13.11 -4.61 -1.48
N TRP A 94 12.15 -3.82 -1.98
CA TRP A 94 12.41 -2.47 -2.45
C TRP A 94 12.83 -1.55 -1.28
N VAL A 95 12.09 -1.55 -0.19
CA VAL A 95 12.39 -0.75 1.02
C VAL A 95 13.74 -1.13 1.63
N GLU A 96 14.08 -2.43 1.68
CA GLU A 96 15.37 -2.90 2.19
C GLU A 96 16.55 -2.49 1.30
N THR A 97 16.31 -2.23 0.01
CA THR A 97 17.36 -1.90 -0.97
C THR A 97 17.64 -0.40 -1.05
N VAL A 98 16.66 0.43 -0.72
CA VAL A 98 16.73 1.89 -0.88
C VAL A 98 17.07 2.55 0.46
N PRO A 99 18.04 3.51 0.50
CA PRO A 99 18.32 4.28 1.72
C PRO A 99 17.08 5.05 2.23
N ASP A 100 16.91 5.11 3.54
CA ASP A 100 15.76 5.73 4.20
C ASP A 100 15.52 7.18 3.75
N GLU A 101 16.59 7.97 3.59
CA GLU A 101 16.51 9.37 3.14
C GLU A 101 15.93 9.49 1.71
N GLU A 102 16.28 8.55 0.83
CA GLU A 102 15.76 8.52 -0.53
C GLU A 102 14.30 8.03 -0.56
N LEU A 103 13.95 7.06 0.29
CA LEU A 103 12.56 6.62 0.46
C LEU A 103 11.69 7.75 0.96
N GLN A 104 12.15 8.49 1.96
CA GLN A 104 11.42 9.65 2.47
C GLN A 104 11.20 10.69 1.37
N LEU A 105 12.25 11.08 0.65
CA LEU A 105 12.14 12.01 -0.47
C LEU A 105 11.16 11.50 -1.54
N TYR A 106 11.24 10.21 -1.89
CA TYR A 106 10.34 9.60 -2.87
C TYR A 106 8.88 9.70 -2.45
N PHE A 107 8.56 9.35 -1.21
CA PHE A 107 7.19 9.40 -0.72
C PHE A 107 6.68 10.85 -0.55
N ASP A 108 7.53 11.76 -0.10
CA ASP A 108 7.17 13.18 0.01
C ASP A 108 6.81 13.76 -1.37
N LEU A 109 7.61 13.46 -2.39
CA LEU A 109 7.34 13.89 -3.77
C LEU A 109 6.10 13.18 -4.34
N PHE A 110 5.99 11.87 -4.15
CA PHE A 110 4.87 11.08 -4.67
C PHE A 110 3.52 11.54 -4.11
N PHE A 111 3.42 11.67 -2.78
CA PHE A 111 2.20 12.16 -2.15
C PHE A 111 1.97 13.65 -2.41
N GLY A 112 3.02 14.46 -2.49
CA GLY A 112 2.94 15.86 -2.87
C GLY A 112 2.28 16.02 -4.24
N ILE A 113 2.75 15.31 -5.25
CA ILE A 113 2.18 15.31 -6.62
C ILE A 113 0.69 14.91 -6.60
N ILE A 114 0.34 13.88 -5.84
CA ILE A 114 -1.03 13.38 -5.72
C ILE A 114 -1.95 14.44 -5.10
N LEU A 115 -1.52 15.04 -3.99
CA LEU A 115 -2.29 16.05 -3.26
C LEU A 115 -2.45 17.34 -4.08
N ASP A 116 -1.38 17.80 -4.72
CA ASP A 116 -1.37 18.99 -5.58
C ASP A 116 -2.21 18.79 -6.85
N ALA A 117 -2.38 17.54 -7.30
CA ALA A 117 -3.32 17.21 -8.36
C ALA A 117 -4.79 17.21 -7.90
N GLY A 118 -5.06 17.49 -6.61
CA GLY A 118 -6.41 17.52 -6.05
C GLY A 118 -6.97 16.14 -5.69
N ILE A 119 -6.13 15.10 -5.65
CA ILE A 119 -6.51 13.76 -5.23
C ILE A 119 -6.34 13.67 -3.71
N SER A 120 -7.43 13.80 -2.97
CA SER A 120 -7.44 13.81 -1.50
C SER A 120 -8.07 12.56 -0.89
N SER A 121 -8.70 11.73 -1.72
CA SER A 121 -9.32 10.47 -1.29
C SER A 121 -9.23 9.39 -2.37
N ILE A 122 -9.38 8.15 -1.97
CA ILE A 122 -9.45 7.00 -2.89
C ILE A 122 -10.65 7.12 -3.84
N ASN A 123 -11.74 7.75 -3.40
CA ASN A 123 -12.90 7.99 -4.25
C ASN A 123 -12.58 8.90 -5.44
N ASP A 124 -11.60 9.79 -5.31
CA ASP A 124 -11.15 10.65 -6.41
C ASP A 124 -10.49 9.81 -7.53
N LEU A 125 -9.87 8.68 -7.18
CA LEU A 125 -9.27 7.73 -8.13
C LEU A 125 -10.30 6.82 -8.81
N SER A 126 -11.49 6.66 -8.24
CA SER A 126 -12.54 5.74 -8.74
C SER A 126 -13.56 6.41 -9.66
N SER A 127 -13.54 7.72 -9.83
CA SER A 127 -14.53 8.50 -10.57
C SER A 127 -14.08 8.81 -12.01
N PHE A 128 -15.03 9.22 -12.86
CA PHE A 128 -14.76 9.73 -14.22
C PHE A 128 -13.83 10.96 -14.25
N LYS A 129 -13.52 11.56 -13.09
CA LYS A 129 -12.52 12.62 -12.92
C LYS A 129 -11.07 12.14 -13.07
N VAL A 130 -10.84 10.83 -13.16
CA VAL A 130 -9.49 10.25 -13.33
C VAL A 130 -8.73 10.89 -14.50
N ILE A 131 -9.41 11.19 -15.62
CA ILE A 131 -8.76 11.81 -16.78
C ILE A 131 -8.27 13.23 -16.45
N GLU A 132 -9.05 14.01 -15.71
CA GLU A 132 -8.68 15.35 -15.26
C GLU A 132 -7.49 15.27 -14.29
N HIS A 133 -7.55 14.36 -13.34
CA HIS A 133 -6.45 14.14 -12.39
C HIS A 133 -5.18 13.64 -13.07
N ILE A 134 -5.24 12.78 -14.08
CA ILE A 134 -4.06 12.34 -14.85
C ILE A 134 -3.35 13.54 -15.50
N HIS A 135 -4.10 14.48 -16.07
CA HIS A 135 -3.50 15.69 -16.63
C HIS A 135 -2.81 16.54 -15.53
N HIS A 136 -3.46 16.72 -14.40
CA HIS A 136 -2.88 17.46 -13.27
C HIS A 136 -1.64 16.74 -12.71
N LEU A 137 -1.67 15.43 -12.53
CA LEU A 137 -0.51 14.64 -12.12
C LEU A 137 0.68 14.83 -13.07
N PHE A 138 0.42 14.83 -14.38
CA PHE A 138 1.47 15.07 -15.38
C PHE A 138 2.07 16.48 -15.28
N VAL A 139 1.24 17.50 -15.09
CA VAL A 139 1.69 18.88 -14.93
C VAL A 139 2.53 19.01 -13.64
N GLN A 140 2.08 18.44 -12.53
CA GLN A 140 2.81 18.48 -11.26
C GLN A 140 4.14 17.72 -11.34
N ALA A 141 4.17 16.55 -11.99
CA ALA A 141 5.42 15.82 -12.23
C ALA A 141 6.43 16.62 -13.07
N GLN A 142 5.96 17.53 -13.95
CA GLN A 142 6.85 18.43 -14.70
C GLN A 142 7.41 19.58 -13.86
N SER A 143 6.78 19.95 -12.75
CA SER A 143 7.25 21.01 -11.86
C SER A 143 8.43 20.58 -10.98
N LEU A 144 8.71 19.27 -10.89
CA LEU A 144 9.87 18.73 -10.18
C LEU A 144 11.18 19.24 -10.77
N THR A 145 12.16 19.48 -9.91
CA THR A 145 13.53 19.76 -10.34
C THR A 145 14.10 18.56 -11.11
N PRO A 146 15.14 18.76 -11.93
CA PRO A 146 15.80 17.64 -12.61
C PRO A 146 16.28 16.53 -11.67
N GLU A 147 16.80 16.87 -10.49
CA GLU A 147 17.29 15.94 -9.47
C GLU A 147 16.15 15.12 -8.83
N GLU A 148 15.06 15.78 -8.44
CA GLU A 148 13.86 15.12 -7.91
C GLU A 148 13.24 14.16 -8.93
N ARG A 149 13.20 14.58 -10.20
CA ARG A 149 12.68 13.75 -11.29
C ARG A 149 13.57 12.52 -11.55
N GLU A 150 14.89 12.70 -11.51
CA GLU A 150 15.85 11.59 -11.63
C GLU A 150 15.67 10.59 -10.49
N THR A 151 15.61 11.07 -9.24
CA THR A 151 15.41 10.21 -8.06
C THR A 151 14.09 9.46 -8.14
N MET A 152 12.97 10.14 -8.43
CA MET A 152 11.68 9.48 -8.59
C MET A 152 11.69 8.47 -9.73
N GLY A 153 12.27 8.81 -10.88
CA GLY A 153 12.36 7.90 -12.02
C GLY A 153 13.17 6.65 -11.70
N ARG A 154 14.33 6.81 -11.07
CA ARG A 154 15.22 5.72 -10.68
C ARG A 154 14.55 4.78 -9.66
N LEU A 155 13.94 5.33 -8.62
CA LEU A 155 13.31 4.52 -7.58
C LEU A 155 12.02 3.83 -8.08
N THR A 156 11.25 4.49 -8.92
CA THR A 156 10.10 3.86 -9.59
C THR A 156 10.54 2.72 -10.51
N GLN A 157 11.63 2.92 -11.29
CA GLN A 157 12.16 1.85 -12.14
C GLN A 157 12.66 0.67 -11.30
N LEU A 158 13.36 0.93 -10.18
CA LEU A 158 13.79 -0.12 -9.27
C LEU A 158 12.60 -0.92 -8.70
N LEU A 159 11.53 -0.25 -8.31
CA LEU A 159 10.30 -0.91 -7.84
C LEU A 159 9.68 -1.81 -8.92
N ILE A 160 9.63 -1.33 -10.17
CA ILE A 160 9.14 -2.11 -11.31
C ILE A 160 10.03 -3.34 -11.56
N ASP A 161 11.35 -3.16 -11.53
CA ASP A 161 12.31 -4.24 -11.74
C ASP A 161 12.22 -5.30 -10.63
N THR A 162 12.09 -4.88 -9.36
CA THR A 162 11.86 -5.78 -8.21
C THR A 162 10.56 -6.57 -8.41
N ARG A 163 9.49 -5.91 -8.82
CA ARG A 163 8.21 -6.56 -9.14
C ARG A 163 8.34 -7.60 -10.27
N TYR A 164 9.07 -7.25 -11.32
CA TYR A 164 9.31 -8.16 -12.44
C TYR A 164 10.13 -9.38 -12.02
N GLN A 165 11.17 -9.22 -11.22
CA GLN A 165 11.97 -10.33 -10.70
C GLN A 165 11.14 -11.25 -9.79
N ALA A 166 10.33 -10.70 -8.90
CA ALA A 166 9.42 -11.46 -8.04
C ALA A 166 8.41 -12.28 -8.88
N TRP A 167 7.92 -11.72 -9.98
CA TRP A 167 7.05 -12.45 -10.92
C TRP A 167 7.78 -13.57 -11.64
N LYS A 168 9.00 -13.33 -12.14
CA LYS A 168 9.79 -14.29 -12.90
C LYS A 168 10.21 -15.50 -12.06
N ASN A 169 10.48 -15.30 -10.78
CA ASN A 169 10.93 -16.37 -9.86
C ASN A 169 9.79 -17.31 -9.42
N ARG A 170 8.56 -17.12 -9.90
CA ARG A 170 7.40 -17.99 -9.68
C ARG A 170 7.27 -19.13 -10.72
N VAL A 171 8.00 -19.03 -11.83
CA VAL A 171 8.03 -20.03 -12.90
C VAL A 171 9.24 -20.92 -12.70
#